data_58de54fb5b9637524e0382b04b38500c
#
_entry.id   58de54fb5b9637524e0382b04b38500c
#
_cell.length_a   1.000
_cell.length_b   1.000
_cell.length_c   1.000
_cell.angle_alpha   90.00
_cell.angle_beta   90.00
_cell.angle_gamma   90.00
#
_symmetry.space_group_name_H-M   'P 1'
#
loop_
_entity.id
_entity.type
_entity.pdbx_description
1 polymer ?
#
loop_
_entity_poly.entity_id
_entity_poly.type
_entity_poly.pdbx_seq_one_letter_code
_entity_poly.pdbx_strand_id
1 'polypeptide(L)'
;MSVPGRPDRRRLRDGALAALVPVAACSVALGGLTTWVGAGRAGSPARIDVVHGLVLLPSAGVPETAAFFDITNDGGSADTLTRVTARGVAGEVTLSEHRMRKGNSAYRSETDSLTVAAGDTLVMSPHGTDLTVPVPSAPWQVGETVTFTLEFRRSGPVKARAVVVRPGGLSFKS
;
A
#
# COMPACT_ATOMS: atom_id res chain seq x y z
N MET A 1 13.85 61.87 -35.64
CA MET A 1 14.17 61.38 -34.30
C MET A 1 12.90 61.49 -33.47
N SER A 2 12.18 60.36 -33.28
CA SER A 2 10.91 60.34 -32.52
C SER A 2 11.26 60.11 -31.04
N VAL A 3 10.87 61.09 -30.20
CA VAL A 3 11.04 61.00 -28.73
C VAL A 3 10.07 59.96 -28.18
N PRO A 4 10.50 58.94 -27.43
CA PRO A 4 9.59 58.00 -26.82
C PRO A 4 8.78 58.72 -25.73
N GLY A 5 7.43 58.77 -25.94
CA GLY A 5 6.49 59.40 -25.02
C GLY A 5 6.55 58.73 -23.65
N ARG A 6 6.57 59.54 -22.57
CA ARG A 6 6.49 59.10 -21.18
C ARG A 6 5.24 58.25 -20.99
N PRO A 7 5.34 57.09 -20.33
CA PRO A 7 4.18 56.26 -20.03
C PRO A 7 3.19 57.04 -19.16
N ASP A 8 1.95 57.09 -19.62
CA ASP A 8 0.86 57.82 -18.98
C ASP A 8 0.58 57.20 -17.61
N ARG A 9 0.69 57.97 -16.54
CA ARG A 9 0.52 57.52 -15.14
C ARG A 9 -0.83 56.84 -14.90
N ARG A 10 -1.85 57.20 -15.66
CA ARG A 10 -3.16 56.53 -15.62
C ARG A 10 -3.08 55.11 -16.14
N ARG A 11 -2.45 54.87 -17.28
CA ARG A 11 -2.27 53.54 -17.84
C ARG A 11 -1.47 52.59 -16.95
N LEU A 12 -0.47 53.15 -16.24
CA LEU A 12 0.31 52.40 -15.24
C LEU A 12 -0.54 52.03 -14.02
N ARG A 13 -1.41 52.92 -13.55
CA ARG A 13 -2.32 52.62 -12.42
C ARG A 13 -3.39 51.63 -12.81
N ASP A 14 -3.97 51.75 -14.00
CA ASP A 14 -5.00 50.81 -14.47
C ASP A 14 -4.41 49.42 -14.73
N GLY A 15 -3.20 49.34 -15.26
CA GLY A 15 -2.45 48.08 -15.40
C GLY A 15 -2.07 47.43 -14.05
N ALA A 16 -1.67 48.24 -13.06
CA ALA A 16 -1.38 47.74 -11.72
C ALA A 16 -2.65 47.25 -11.01
N LEU A 17 -3.77 47.94 -11.13
CA LEU A 17 -5.06 47.51 -10.59
C LEU A 17 -5.56 46.24 -11.28
N ALA A 18 -5.40 46.13 -12.60
CA ALA A 18 -5.76 44.93 -13.35
C ALA A 18 -4.92 43.70 -12.94
N ALA A 19 -3.65 43.90 -12.55
CA ALA A 19 -2.78 42.83 -12.06
C ALA A 19 -3.06 42.44 -10.60
N LEU A 20 -3.56 43.35 -9.78
CA LEU A 20 -3.88 43.11 -8.37
C LEU A 20 -5.00 42.05 -8.19
N VAL A 21 -6.01 42.05 -9.04
CA VAL A 21 -7.15 41.14 -8.95
C VAL A 21 -6.72 39.66 -9.09
N PRO A 22 -5.97 39.26 -10.14
CA PRO A 22 -5.52 37.84 -10.24
C PRO A 22 -4.54 37.48 -9.16
N VAL A 23 -3.65 38.38 -8.73
CA VAL A 23 -2.72 38.14 -7.63
C VAL A 23 -3.48 37.92 -6.32
N ALA A 24 -4.45 38.74 -5.99
CA ALA A 24 -5.29 38.58 -4.81
C ALA A 24 -6.09 37.25 -4.87
N ALA A 25 -6.69 36.94 -6.02
CA ALA A 25 -7.41 35.67 -6.21
C ALA A 25 -6.50 34.44 -6.03
N CYS A 26 -5.30 34.46 -6.59
CA CYS A 26 -4.31 33.39 -6.40
C CYS A 26 -3.87 33.28 -4.94
N SER A 27 -3.66 34.41 -4.26
CA SER A 27 -3.27 34.41 -2.84
C SER A 27 -4.36 33.84 -1.93
N VAL A 28 -5.62 34.17 -2.18
CA VAL A 28 -6.78 33.60 -1.46
C VAL A 28 -6.93 32.12 -1.75
N ALA A 29 -6.78 31.70 -3.00
CA ALA A 29 -6.86 30.29 -3.39
C ALA A 29 -5.73 29.48 -2.74
N LEU A 30 -4.49 29.96 -2.78
CA LEU A 30 -3.34 29.32 -2.12
C LEU A 30 -3.50 29.30 -0.59
N GLY A 31 -3.96 30.39 0.02
CA GLY A 31 -4.25 30.44 1.45
C GLY A 31 -5.36 29.45 1.85
N GLY A 32 -6.41 29.35 1.04
CA GLY A 32 -7.48 28.37 1.24
C GLY A 32 -6.98 26.92 1.12
N LEU A 33 -6.17 26.62 0.12
CA LEU A 33 -5.57 25.30 -0.06
C LEU A 33 -4.61 24.92 1.06
N THR A 34 -3.77 25.86 1.53
CA THR A 34 -2.84 25.59 2.64
C THR A 34 -3.57 25.36 3.94
N THR A 35 -4.64 26.11 4.24
CA THR A 35 -5.49 25.85 5.41
C THR A 35 -6.24 24.54 5.32
N TRP A 36 -6.73 24.17 4.13
CA TRP A 36 -7.38 22.89 3.86
C TRP A 36 -6.42 21.70 4.11
N VAL A 37 -5.19 21.78 3.59
CA VAL A 37 -4.14 20.77 3.80
C VAL A 37 -3.72 20.74 5.28
N GLY A 38 -3.49 21.90 5.89
CA GLY A 38 -3.10 22.02 7.29
C GLY A 38 -4.16 21.52 8.29
N ALA A 39 -5.44 21.59 7.91
CA ALA A 39 -6.55 21.03 8.68
C ALA A 39 -6.71 19.50 8.50
N GLY A 40 -5.79 18.83 7.78
CA GLY A 40 -5.85 17.39 7.51
C GLY A 40 -6.96 16.96 6.56
N ARG A 41 -7.67 17.91 5.95
CA ARG A 41 -8.81 17.61 5.07
C ARG A 41 -8.40 17.19 3.66
N ALA A 42 -7.14 17.34 3.31
CA ALA A 42 -6.57 16.84 2.07
C ALA A 42 -6.28 15.33 2.10
N GLY A 43 -6.55 14.68 3.25
CA GLY A 43 -6.20 13.29 3.53
C GLY A 43 -4.72 13.15 3.93
N SER A 44 -4.42 12.18 4.77
CA SER A 44 -3.04 11.78 5.05
C SER A 44 -2.63 10.67 4.06
N PRO A 45 -1.34 10.54 3.74
CA PRO A 45 -0.86 9.39 2.96
C PRO A 45 -1.20 8.07 3.65
N ALA A 46 -1.13 6.97 2.90
CA ALA A 46 -1.22 5.64 3.47
C ALA A 46 -0.07 5.42 4.47
N ARG A 47 -0.36 4.74 5.56
CA ARG A 47 0.63 4.33 6.57
C ARG A 47 0.46 2.85 6.82
N ILE A 48 1.28 2.07 6.12
CA ILE A 48 1.23 0.61 6.18
C ILE A 48 2.14 0.10 7.29
N ASP A 49 1.58 -0.76 8.14
CA ASP A 49 2.32 -1.57 9.11
C ASP A 49 1.94 -3.04 8.98
N VAL A 50 2.87 -3.94 9.28
CA VAL A 50 2.65 -5.39 9.28
C VAL A 50 2.84 -5.92 10.69
N VAL A 51 1.74 -6.24 11.34
CA VAL A 51 1.71 -6.56 12.79
C VAL A 51 2.12 -8.00 13.06
N HIS A 52 1.62 -8.94 12.27
CA HIS A 52 1.91 -10.37 12.40
C HIS A 52 2.25 -10.98 11.05
N GLY A 53 3.18 -11.91 11.05
CA GLY A 53 3.53 -12.71 9.89
C GLY A 53 3.78 -14.15 10.28
N LEU A 54 3.12 -15.08 9.58
CA LEU A 54 3.29 -16.51 9.72
C LEU A 54 3.56 -17.14 8.36
N VAL A 55 4.43 -18.13 8.30
CA VAL A 55 4.66 -18.94 7.11
C VAL A 55 4.63 -20.41 7.50
N LEU A 56 3.91 -21.20 6.74
CA LEU A 56 3.83 -22.64 7.02
C LEU A 56 5.15 -23.33 6.63
N LEU A 57 5.56 -24.27 7.47
CA LEU A 57 6.66 -25.18 7.13
C LEU A 57 6.25 -25.95 5.86
N PRO A 58 7.09 -25.93 4.79
CA PRO A 58 6.79 -26.69 3.58
C PRO A 58 6.64 -28.17 3.87
N SER A 59 5.63 -28.80 3.28
CA SER A 59 5.42 -30.25 3.37
C SER A 59 6.29 -30.97 2.34
N ALA A 60 6.78 -32.15 2.68
CA ALA A 60 7.62 -32.94 1.77
C ALA A 60 6.86 -33.26 0.47
N GLY A 61 7.49 -33.00 -0.68
CA GLY A 61 6.92 -33.27 -2.00
C GLY A 61 5.91 -32.22 -2.50
N VAL A 62 5.65 -31.16 -1.74
CA VAL A 62 4.80 -30.04 -2.17
C VAL A 62 5.69 -28.87 -2.60
N PRO A 63 5.56 -28.32 -3.82
CA PRO A 63 6.47 -27.31 -4.35
C PRO A 63 6.22 -25.90 -3.78
N GLU A 64 5.15 -25.72 -3.00
CA GLU A 64 4.70 -24.42 -2.49
C GLU A 64 4.24 -24.54 -1.03
N THR A 65 4.26 -23.41 -0.35
CA THR A 65 3.70 -23.26 1.00
C THR A 65 2.89 -21.97 1.08
N ALA A 66 2.24 -21.73 2.21
CA ALA A 66 1.43 -20.51 2.41
C ALA A 66 2.07 -19.60 3.47
N ALA A 67 1.94 -18.30 3.24
CA ALA A 67 2.23 -17.30 4.25
C ALA A 67 1.04 -16.36 4.45
N PHE A 68 0.92 -15.81 5.67
CA PHE A 68 -0.18 -14.97 6.12
C PHE A 68 0.36 -13.77 6.85
N PHE A 69 -0.22 -12.61 6.59
CA PHE A 69 0.15 -11.35 7.23
C PHE A 69 -1.09 -10.58 7.65
N ASP A 70 -1.01 -9.92 8.80
CA ASP A 70 -1.95 -8.88 9.20
C ASP A 70 -1.37 -7.53 8.83
N ILE A 71 -2.00 -6.84 7.89
CA ILE A 71 -1.52 -5.59 7.31
C ILE A 71 -2.49 -4.48 7.68
N THR A 72 -2.05 -3.50 8.47
CA THR A 72 -2.83 -2.34 8.85
C THR A 72 -2.47 -1.12 8.01
N ASN A 73 -3.46 -0.27 7.75
CA ASN A 73 -3.27 1.02 7.12
C ASN A 73 -3.85 2.13 8.00
N ASP A 74 -3.04 2.66 8.91
CA ASP A 74 -3.43 3.75 9.81
C ASP A 74 -3.43 5.13 9.12
N GLY A 75 -3.22 5.17 7.81
CA GLY A 75 -3.24 6.38 7.01
C GLY A 75 -4.64 6.78 6.55
N GLY A 76 -4.76 7.98 5.97
CA GLY A 76 -6.03 8.51 5.45
C GLY A 76 -6.27 8.21 3.97
N SER A 77 -5.43 7.43 3.31
CA SER A 77 -5.56 7.02 1.91
C SER A 77 -5.37 5.52 1.77
N ALA A 78 -6.12 4.88 0.89
CA ALA A 78 -5.92 3.46 0.57
C ALA A 78 -4.56 3.23 -0.11
N ASP A 79 -3.97 2.05 0.10
CA ASP A 79 -2.80 1.59 -0.64
C ASP A 79 -3.03 0.19 -1.20
N THR A 80 -2.18 -0.22 -2.14
CA THR A 80 -2.33 -1.48 -2.85
C THR A 80 -1.03 -2.26 -2.82
N LEU A 81 -1.05 -3.46 -2.25
CA LEU A 81 0.02 -4.45 -2.33
C LEU A 81 0.06 -5.01 -3.75
N THR A 82 1.20 -4.88 -4.43
CA THR A 82 1.36 -5.25 -5.84
C THR A 82 2.36 -6.38 -6.06
N ARG A 83 3.27 -6.59 -5.10
CA ARG A 83 4.28 -7.65 -5.18
C ARG A 83 4.75 -8.06 -3.80
N VAL A 84 5.14 -9.32 -3.67
CA VAL A 84 5.79 -9.85 -2.48
C VAL A 84 7.01 -10.66 -2.88
N THR A 85 8.09 -10.51 -2.14
CA THR A 85 9.29 -11.34 -2.27
C THR A 85 9.69 -11.88 -0.92
N ALA A 86 10.33 -13.05 -0.88
CA ALA A 86 10.80 -13.68 0.35
C ALA A 86 12.30 -13.99 0.26
N ARG A 87 13.02 -13.75 1.33
CA ARG A 87 14.45 -14.04 1.38
C ARG A 87 14.70 -15.55 1.35
N GLY A 88 15.61 -15.97 0.44
CA GLY A 88 15.96 -17.41 0.32
C GLY A 88 14.95 -18.24 -0.48
N VAL A 89 13.97 -17.59 -1.09
CA VAL A 89 13.00 -18.21 -2.00
C VAL A 89 13.35 -17.84 -3.43
N ALA A 90 13.51 -18.83 -4.29
CA ALA A 90 13.69 -18.64 -5.72
C ALA A 90 12.33 -18.74 -6.41
N GLY A 91 11.88 -17.67 -7.01
CA GLY A 91 10.58 -17.59 -7.67
C GLY A 91 9.68 -16.46 -7.15
N GLU A 92 8.55 -16.30 -7.79
CA GLU A 92 7.58 -15.27 -7.45
C GLU A 92 6.63 -15.76 -6.34
N VAL A 93 6.39 -14.91 -5.34
CA VAL A 93 5.36 -15.11 -4.33
C VAL A 93 4.06 -14.60 -4.90
N THR A 94 3.06 -15.48 -5.03
CA THR A 94 1.77 -15.16 -5.65
C THR A 94 0.74 -14.77 -4.59
N LEU A 95 -0.02 -13.71 -4.88
CA LEU A 95 -1.19 -13.32 -4.09
C LEU A 95 -2.36 -14.23 -4.47
N SER A 96 -3.00 -14.85 -3.49
CA SER A 96 -4.11 -15.79 -3.72
C SER A 96 -5.33 -15.40 -2.89
N GLU A 97 -6.51 -15.62 -3.44
CA GLU A 97 -7.79 -15.42 -2.77
C GLU A 97 -8.64 -16.70 -2.89
N HIS A 98 -9.13 -17.20 -1.75
CA HIS A 98 -10.05 -18.31 -1.72
C HIS A 98 -11.48 -17.82 -1.88
N ARG A 99 -12.12 -18.16 -2.98
CA ARG A 99 -13.52 -17.81 -3.25
C ARG A 99 -14.41 -19.05 -3.20
N MET A 100 -15.53 -18.94 -2.47
CA MET A 100 -16.59 -19.94 -2.49
C MET A 100 -17.46 -19.76 -3.72
N ARG A 101 -17.56 -20.79 -4.57
CA ARG A 101 -18.51 -20.82 -5.66
C ARG A 101 -19.87 -21.32 -5.16
N LYS A 102 -20.98 -20.84 -5.72
CA LYS A 102 -22.31 -21.41 -5.48
C LYS A 102 -22.25 -22.91 -5.83
N GLY A 103 -22.31 -23.78 -4.81
CA GLY A 103 -22.21 -25.22 -4.98
C GLY A 103 -21.08 -25.92 -4.20
N ASN A 104 -20.59 -25.31 -3.10
CA ASN A 104 -19.62 -25.90 -2.14
C ASN A 104 -18.23 -26.26 -2.70
N SER A 105 -17.83 -25.73 -3.84
CA SER A 105 -16.46 -25.87 -4.35
C SER A 105 -15.68 -24.60 -4.02
N ALA A 106 -14.71 -24.69 -3.11
CA ALA A 106 -13.70 -23.65 -2.92
C ALA A 106 -12.69 -23.75 -4.08
N TYR A 107 -12.39 -22.62 -4.73
CA TYR A 107 -11.29 -22.55 -5.67
C TYR A 107 -10.36 -21.40 -5.29
N ARG A 108 -9.07 -21.64 -5.48
CA ARG A 108 -8.04 -20.60 -5.35
C ARG A 108 -8.02 -19.80 -6.64
N SER A 109 -8.04 -18.48 -6.52
CA SER A 109 -7.83 -17.55 -7.61
C SER A 109 -6.62 -16.70 -7.31
N GLU A 110 -5.69 -16.66 -8.24
CA GLU A 110 -4.60 -15.69 -8.17
C GLU A 110 -5.14 -14.28 -8.40
N THR A 111 -4.56 -13.32 -7.69
CA THR A 111 -4.88 -11.90 -7.87
C THR A 111 -3.58 -11.10 -8.01
N ASP A 112 -3.62 -10.09 -8.88
CA ASP A 112 -2.44 -9.27 -9.15
C ASP A 112 -2.17 -8.24 -8.04
N SER A 113 -3.15 -7.99 -7.18
CA SER A 113 -3.01 -6.98 -6.14
C SER A 113 -4.09 -7.08 -5.06
N LEU A 114 -3.74 -6.55 -3.87
CA LEU A 114 -4.65 -6.47 -2.73
C LEU A 114 -4.68 -5.02 -2.21
N THR A 115 -5.88 -4.47 -2.06
CA THR A 115 -6.04 -3.11 -1.55
C THR A 115 -6.32 -3.12 -0.05
N VAL A 116 -5.58 -2.28 0.68
CA VAL A 116 -5.83 -1.99 2.09
C VAL A 116 -6.43 -0.60 2.18
N ALA A 117 -7.70 -0.51 2.56
CA ALA A 117 -8.41 0.76 2.65
C ALA A 117 -7.82 1.65 3.77
N ALA A 118 -8.13 2.94 3.73
CA ALA A 118 -7.73 3.88 4.78
C ALA A 118 -8.38 3.50 6.12
N GLY A 119 -7.59 3.38 7.17
CA GLY A 119 -8.06 3.01 8.51
C GLY A 119 -8.48 1.54 8.66
N ASP A 120 -8.13 0.69 7.71
CA ASP A 120 -8.55 -0.72 7.68
C ASP A 120 -7.38 -1.68 7.90
N THR A 121 -7.71 -2.94 8.18
CA THR A 121 -6.76 -4.04 8.34
C THR A 121 -7.11 -5.17 7.40
N LEU A 122 -6.15 -5.56 6.56
CA LEU A 122 -6.22 -6.78 5.76
C LEU A 122 -5.66 -7.95 6.58
N VAL A 123 -6.52 -8.85 7.00
CA VAL A 123 -6.14 -10.08 7.73
C VAL A 123 -6.11 -11.24 6.75
N MET A 124 -4.93 -11.80 6.51
CA MET A 124 -4.77 -12.99 5.68
C MET A 124 -5.06 -14.26 6.46
N SER A 125 -5.67 -15.24 5.80
CA SER A 125 -6.05 -16.50 6.42
C SER A 125 -6.15 -17.65 5.40
N PRO A 126 -6.09 -18.90 5.84
CA PRO A 126 -6.19 -20.07 4.94
C PRO A 126 -7.51 -20.16 4.17
N HIS A 127 -8.56 -19.51 4.64
CA HIS A 127 -9.89 -19.52 4.01
C HIS A 127 -10.23 -18.20 3.29
N GLY A 128 -9.34 -17.24 3.33
CA GLY A 128 -9.50 -15.92 2.72
C GLY A 128 -8.39 -15.63 1.72
N THR A 129 -7.66 -14.57 1.97
CA THR A 129 -6.49 -14.17 1.19
C THR A 129 -5.23 -14.76 1.80
N ASP A 130 -4.32 -15.27 0.98
CA ASP A 130 -3.03 -15.81 1.40
C ASP A 130 -1.92 -15.48 0.37
N LEU A 131 -0.69 -15.77 0.75
CA LEU A 131 0.45 -15.75 -0.15
C LEU A 131 0.88 -17.19 -0.45
N THR A 132 0.95 -17.54 -1.72
CA THR A 132 1.56 -18.77 -2.18
C THR A 132 3.06 -18.54 -2.35
N VAL A 133 3.86 -19.27 -1.59
CA VAL A 133 5.31 -19.11 -1.51
C VAL A 133 5.99 -20.36 -2.05
N PRO A 134 6.83 -20.27 -3.10
CA PRO A 134 7.64 -21.39 -3.54
C PRO A 134 8.54 -21.94 -2.43
N VAL A 135 8.84 -23.22 -2.48
CA VAL A 135 9.72 -23.87 -1.50
C VAL A 135 11.09 -23.17 -1.47
N PRO A 136 11.62 -22.85 -0.26
CA PRO A 136 12.90 -22.19 -0.15
C PRO A 136 14.06 -23.08 -0.63
N SER A 137 15.14 -22.46 -1.08
CA SER A 137 16.35 -23.17 -1.51
C SER A 137 17.05 -23.94 -0.37
N ALA A 138 16.90 -23.46 0.85
CA ALA A 138 17.36 -24.14 2.07
C ALA A 138 16.15 -24.46 2.97
N PRO A 139 16.08 -25.65 3.59
CA PRO A 139 14.94 -26.03 4.42
C PRO A 139 14.77 -25.09 5.61
N TRP A 140 13.57 -24.57 5.79
CA TRP A 140 13.21 -23.78 6.97
C TRP A 140 13.00 -24.69 8.19
N GLN A 141 13.21 -24.12 9.38
CA GLN A 141 12.94 -24.78 10.65
C GLN A 141 11.80 -24.07 11.39
N VAL A 142 11.01 -24.85 12.15
CA VAL A 142 9.94 -24.28 12.99
C VAL A 142 10.54 -23.30 14.00
N GLY A 143 9.93 -22.10 14.10
CA GLY A 143 10.41 -21.01 14.95
C GLY A 143 11.44 -20.11 14.27
N GLU A 144 11.92 -20.46 13.08
CA GLU A 144 12.77 -19.58 12.27
C GLU A 144 11.99 -18.36 11.79
N THR A 145 12.69 -17.25 11.61
CA THR A 145 12.08 -16.02 11.08
C THR A 145 12.54 -15.77 9.65
N VAL A 146 11.58 -15.71 8.74
CA VAL A 146 11.78 -15.39 7.32
C VAL A 146 11.41 -13.95 7.06
N THR A 147 12.26 -13.23 6.33
CA THR A 147 11.99 -11.84 5.94
C THR A 147 11.33 -11.80 4.58
N PHE A 148 10.17 -11.15 4.54
CA PHE A 148 9.44 -10.81 3.34
C PHE A 148 9.58 -9.32 3.04
N THR A 149 9.47 -8.95 1.77
CA THR A 149 9.33 -7.57 1.32
C THR A 149 8.01 -7.45 0.58
N LEU A 150 7.11 -6.64 1.12
CA LEU A 150 5.80 -6.34 0.56
C LEU A 150 5.90 -4.99 -0.16
N GLU A 151 5.65 -4.98 -1.46
CA GLU A 151 5.74 -3.77 -2.29
C GLU A 151 4.36 -3.14 -2.46
N PHE A 152 4.18 -1.97 -1.88
CA PHE A 152 2.97 -1.18 -1.98
C PHE A 152 3.12 -0.08 -3.03
N ARG A 153 2.04 0.22 -3.73
CA ARG A 153 2.03 1.20 -4.82
C ARG A 153 2.40 2.61 -4.37
N ARG A 154 1.98 3.02 -3.18
CA ARG A 154 2.20 4.37 -2.62
C ARG A 154 3.25 4.38 -1.53
N SER A 155 3.17 3.45 -0.58
CA SER A 155 4.10 3.37 0.56
C SER A 155 5.45 2.75 0.19
N GLY A 156 5.57 2.13 -0.99
CA GLY A 156 6.80 1.46 -1.41
C GLY A 156 7.05 0.13 -0.67
N PRO A 157 8.30 -0.32 -0.57
CA PRO A 157 8.64 -1.60 0.03
C PRO A 157 8.60 -1.55 1.57
N VAL A 158 7.81 -2.44 2.15
CA VAL A 158 7.69 -2.67 3.60
C VAL A 158 8.29 -4.04 3.92
N LYS A 159 9.24 -4.08 4.84
CA LYS A 159 9.84 -5.35 5.32
C LYS A 159 8.97 -5.93 6.44
N ALA A 160 8.57 -7.18 6.27
CA ALA A 160 7.81 -7.94 7.25
C ALA A 160 8.57 -9.21 7.66
N ARG A 161 8.33 -9.66 8.87
CA ARG A 161 8.90 -10.90 9.40
C ARG A 161 7.79 -11.91 9.61
N ALA A 162 7.99 -13.12 9.10
CA ALA A 162 7.08 -14.24 9.32
C ALA A 162 7.79 -15.35 10.10
N VAL A 163 7.12 -15.88 11.11
CA VAL A 163 7.62 -17.02 11.87
C VAL A 163 7.18 -18.31 11.19
N VAL A 164 8.10 -19.25 11.01
CA VAL A 164 7.83 -20.58 10.46
C VAL A 164 7.07 -21.41 11.47
N VAL A 165 5.88 -21.88 11.10
CA VAL A 165 5.00 -22.70 11.95
C VAL A 165 4.60 -23.99 11.25
N ARG A 166 4.25 -25.03 12.01
CA ARG A 166 3.72 -26.27 11.44
C ARG A 166 2.31 -26.10 10.93
N PRO A 167 1.95 -26.72 9.80
CA PRO A 167 0.55 -26.84 9.41
C PRO A 167 -0.27 -27.49 10.55
N GLY A 168 -1.42 -26.90 10.89
CA GLY A 168 -2.27 -27.38 11.99
C GLY A 168 -2.01 -26.77 13.36
N GLY A 169 -0.92 -26.00 13.54
CA GLY A 169 -0.63 -25.27 14.78
C GLY A 169 -1.22 -23.85 14.83
N LEU A 170 -2.03 -23.46 13.86
CA LEU A 170 -2.57 -22.13 13.73
C LEU A 170 -3.90 -22.00 14.48
N SER A 171 -3.89 -21.32 15.63
CA SER A 171 -5.10 -20.79 16.24
C SER A 171 -5.36 -19.41 15.64
N PHE A 172 -6.16 -19.36 14.57
CA PHE A 172 -6.70 -18.06 14.11
C PHE A 172 -7.79 -17.63 15.09
N LYS A 173 -7.61 -16.47 15.74
CA LYS A 173 -8.68 -15.85 16.49
C LYS A 173 -9.73 -15.38 15.48
N SER A 174 -10.88 -16.06 15.48
CA SER A 174 -12.10 -15.62 14.78
C SER A 174 -12.72 -14.43 15.49
#